data_0f4790e86e88a1b2f349e7af7b1c6bab
#
_entry.id   0f4790e86e88a1b2f349e7af7b1c6bab
#
_cell.length_a   1.000
_cell.length_b   1.000
_cell.length_c   1.000
_cell.angle_alpha   90.00
_cell.angle_beta   90.00
_cell.angle_gamma   90.00
#
_symmetry.space_group_name_H-M   'P 1'
#
loop_
_entity.id
_entity.type
_entity.pdbx_description
1 polymer ?
#
loop_
_entity_poly.entity_id
_entity_poly.type
_entity_poly.pdbx_seq_one_letter_code
_entity_poly.pdbx_strand_id
1 'polypeptide(L)'
;MRQAAEQARIEGADSDKGMRSGSKKMALLGSVYTIDPYLRTPDDVLDALFRQPQASTEQPSNRPKPCFKHVRAALMRDVAGSTTPQVETIFGWMAQEVSERAMAAQRPLVLLMDGQESLWNAGLEYLPEQHFEVAEILDLLHAVSYIWKAAHLFHPSGSGAALRFVRKQVKRILLGEVERVIRSLRRMATRRELSKNRLEDLEQICGYLRNNASRMAYDEYLAAGYPIASGVIEGACRTVVNDRMERSGMS
;
A
#
# COMPACT_ATOMS: atom_id res chain seq x y z
N MET A 1 25.75 42.57 -36.61
CA MET A 1 24.85 41.51 -37.06
C MET A 1 24.89 40.22 -36.20
N ARG A 2 26.00 39.81 -35.57
CA ARG A 2 26.07 38.62 -34.71
C ARG A 2 25.35 38.76 -33.36
N GLN A 3 25.38 39.95 -32.75
CA GLN A 3 24.75 40.22 -31.44
C GLN A 3 23.21 40.26 -31.50
N ALA A 4 22.64 40.73 -32.57
CA ALA A 4 21.19 40.74 -32.73
C ALA A 4 20.58 39.35 -32.98
N ALA A 5 21.35 38.39 -33.56
CA ALA A 5 20.94 37.04 -33.76
C ALA A 5 21.02 36.19 -32.45
N GLU A 6 21.87 36.59 -31.51
CA GLU A 6 22.04 35.96 -30.21
C GLU A 6 20.95 36.39 -29.22
N GLN A 7 20.56 37.68 -29.26
CA GLN A 7 19.40 38.15 -28.48
C GLN A 7 18.07 37.59 -28.95
N ALA A 8 17.84 37.44 -30.24
CA ALA A 8 16.63 36.80 -30.78
C ALA A 8 16.55 35.27 -30.43
N ARG A 9 17.70 34.63 -30.19
CA ARG A 9 17.74 33.23 -29.72
C ARG A 9 17.44 33.10 -28.23
N ILE A 10 17.77 34.10 -27.42
CA ILE A 10 17.48 34.11 -25.97
C ILE A 10 16.01 34.48 -25.72
N GLU A 11 15.43 35.39 -26.49
CA GLU A 11 14.02 35.76 -26.38
C GLU A 11 13.07 34.72 -26.95
N GLY A 12 13.48 33.90 -27.93
CA GLY A 12 12.70 32.79 -28.47
C GLY A 12 12.72 31.52 -27.63
N ALA A 13 13.63 31.41 -26.62
CA ALA A 13 13.75 30.23 -25.78
C ALA A 13 12.92 30.31 -24.49
N ASP A 14 12.32 31.46 -24.17
CA ASP A 14 11.61 31.66 -22.89
C ASP A 14 10.08 31.67 -23.03
N SER A 15 9.55 31.45 -24.23
CA SER A 15 8.09 31.45 -24.47
C SER A 15 7.44 30.07 -24.62
N ASP A 16 8.16 28.95 -24.46
CA ASP A 16 7.60 27.61 -24.58
C ASP A 16 7.83 26.70 -23.34
N LYS A 17 8.01 27.32 -22.18
CA LYS A 17 7.84 26.63 -20.89
C LYS A 17 6.46 26.92 -20.30
N GLY A 18 5.45 26.79 -21.11
CA GLY A 18 4.10 26.49 -20.66
C GLY A 18 4.14 25.10 -20.00
N MET A 19 4.43 25.09 -18.69
CA MET A 19 4.34 23.94 -17.83
C MET A 19 2.90 23.40 -17.94
N ARG A 20 2.68 22.46 -18.87
CA ARG A 20 1.48 21.63 -18.87
C ARG A 20 1.51 20.90 -17.53
N SER A 21 0.82 21.45 -16.55
CA SER A 21 0.42 20.72 -15.35
C SER A 21 -0.32 19.48 -15.81
N GLY A 22 0.40 18.40 -16.01
CA GLY A 22 -0.20 17.12 -16.34
C GLY A 22 -1.10 16.74 -15.18
N SER A 23 -2.42 16.85 -15.35
CA SER A 23 -3.37 16.37 -14.36
C SER A 23 -3.01 14.92 -14.04
N LYS A 24 -2.66 14.63 -12.79
CA LYS A 24 -2.35 13.26 -12.34
C LYS A 24 -3.62 12.43 -12.56
N LYS A 25 -3.58 11.54 -13.53
CA LYS A 25 -4.67 10.60 -13.77
C LYS A 25 -4.52 9.43 -12.80
N MET A 26 -5.56 9.12 -12.07
CA MET A 26 -5.62 7.90 -11.28
C MET A 26 -5.88 6.70 -12.20
N ALA A 27 -5.26 5.57 -11.90
CA ALA A 27 -5.54 4.29 -12.54
C ALA A 27 -6.01 3.29 -11.48
N LEU A 28 -7.07 2.55 -11.80
CA LEU A 28 -7.50 1.39 -11.01
C LEU A 28 -6.84 0.15 -11.61
N LEU A 29 -6.12 -0.60 -10.77
CA LEU A 29 -5.47 -1.85 -11.14
C LEU A 29 -6.12 -2.99 -10.38
N GLY A 30 -6.63 -3.99 -11.08
CA GLY A 30 -7.13 -5.26 -10.52
C GLY A 30 -6.22 -6.42 -10.92
N SER A 31 -6.03 -7.37 -10.00
CA SER A 31 -5.29 -8.62 -10.26
C SER A 31 -5.99 -9.79 -9.59
N VAL A 32 -6.20 -10.87 -10.34
CA VAL A 32 -6.71 -12.13 -9.83
C VAL A 32 -5.68 -13.22 -10.08
N TYR A 33 -5.37 -14.00 -9.05
CA TYR A 33 -4.43 -15.13 -9.14
C TYR A 33 -4.77 -16.20 -8.09
N THR A 34 -4.26 -17.41 -8.30
CA THR A 34 -4.30 -18.49 -7.34
C THR A 34 -2.93 -18.65 -6.70
N ILE A 35 -2.88 -18.83 -5.39
CA ILE A 35 -1.63 -19.05 -4.66
C ILE A 35 -1.86 -20.07 -3.56
N ASP A 36 -0.86 -20.92 -3.32
CA ASP A 36 -0.91 -21.86 -2.21
C ASP A 36 -0.66 -21.16 -0.87
N PRO A 37 -1.29 -21.62 0.23
CA PRO A 37 -1.05 -21.05 1.55
C PRO A 37 0.43 -21.10 1.93
N TYR A 38 0.91 -20.05 2.58
CA TYR A 38 2.29 -19.96 3.06
C TYR A 38 2.32 -19.44 4.50
N LEU A 39 2.51 -20.36 5.43
CA LEU A 39 2.57 -20.05 6.86
C LEU A 39 3.82 -19.21 7.17
N ARG A 40 3.63 -18.15 7.92
CA ARG A 40 4.71 -17.22 8.32
C ARG A 40 4.44 -16.69 9.72
N THR A 41 5.50 -16.38 10.41
CA THR A 41 5.42 -15.64 11.67
C THR A 41 5.52 -14.13 11.44
N PRO A 42 5.05 -13.30 12.39
CA PRO A 42 5.29 -11.86 12.36
C PRO A 42 6.78 -11.49 12.22
N ASP A 43 7.68 -12.26 12.83
CA ASP A 43 9.12 -12.00 12.74
C ASP A 43 9.69 -12.32 11.37
N ASP A 44 9.23 -13.37 10.67
CA ASP A 44 9.59 -13.65 9.28
C ASP A 44 9.26 -12.48 8.35
N VAL A 45 8.06 -11.88 8.54
CA VAL A 45 7.61 -10.72 7.76
C VAL A 45 8.45 -9.49 8.09
N LEU A 46 8.73 -9.24 9.38
CA LEU A 46 9.58 -8.12 9.79
C LEU A 46 10.98 -8.22 9.23
N ASP A 47 11.57 -9.39 9.27
CA ASP A 47 12.93 -9.59 8.77
C ASP A 47 12.98 -9.47 7.24
N ALA A 48 11.93 -9.87 6.53
CA ALA A 48 11.80 -9.62 5.11
C ALA A 48 11.64 -8.11 4.80
N LEU A 49 10.81 -7.39 5.58
CA LEU A 49 10.54 -5.95 5.40
C LEU A 49 11.75 -5.06 5.70
N PHE A 50 12.57 -5.43 6.66
CA PHE A 50 13.67 -4.60 7.16
C PHE A 50 15.05 -5.20 6.92
N ARG A 51 15.15 -6.20 6.04
CA ARG A 51 16.43 -6.80 5.66
C ARG A 51 17.29 -5.75 4.96
N GLN A 52 18.50 -5.56 5.47
CA GLN A 52 19.49 -4.79 4.73
C GLN A 52 19.90 -5.56 3.47
N PRO A 53 20.14 -4.90 2.34
CA PRO A 53 20.65 -5.54 1.15
C PRO A 53 22.06 -6.08 1.43
N GLN A 54 22.15 -7.30 1.95
CA GLN A 54 23.40 -8.04 1.96
C GLN A 54 23.55 -8.72 0.60
N ALA A 55 24.78 -8.83 0.12
CA ALA A 55 25.09 -9.50 -1.12
C ALA A 55 24.34 -10.83 -1.21
N SER A 56 23.56 -10.98 -2.25
CA SER A 56 22.62 -12.06 -2.47
C SER A 56 23.35 -13.41 -2.57
N THR A 57 23.35 -14.16 -1.49
CA THR A 57 23.34 -15.61 -1.63
C THR A 57 21.88 -15.98 -1.92
N GLU A 58 21.56 -16.23 -3.18
CA GLU A 58 20.27 -16.72 -3.63
C GLU A 58 20.02 -18.11 -3.03
N GLN A 59 19.45 -18.15 -1.84
CA GLN A 59 18.81 -19.38 -1.39
C GLN A 59 17.46 -19.48 -2.13
N PRO A 60 17.15 -20.63 -2.75
CA PRO A 60 15.85 -20.82 -3.39
C PRO A 60 14.75 -20.61 -2.36
N SER A 61 13.94 -19.57 -2.58
CA SER A 61 12.81 -19.27 -1.75
C SER A 61 11.75 -20.37 -1.91
N ASN A 62 11.45 -21.09 -0.84
CA ASN A 62 10.32 -22.04 -0.77
C ASN A 62 8.94 -21.36 -0.84
N ARG A 63 8.91 -20.10 -1.18
CA ARG A 63 7.72 -19.28 -1.25
C ARG A 63 6.87 -19.65 -2.46
N PRO A 64 5.57 -19.94 -2.30
CA PRO A 64 4.68 -20.23 -3.42
C PRO A 64 4.61 -19.04 -4.37
N LYS A 65 4.59 -19.32 -5.66
CA LYS A 65 4.42 -18.32 -6.71
C LYS A 65 2.95 -18.24 -7.11
N PRO A 66 2.44 -17.04 -7.39
CA PRO A 66 1.10 -16.88 -7.95
C PRO A 66 0.96 -17.65 -9.28
N CYS A 67 -0.08 -18.46 -9.39
CA CYS A 67 -0.45 -19.17 -10.62
C CYS A 67 -1.65 -18.48 -11.27
N PHE A 68 -1.78 -18.60 -12.59
CA PHE A 68 -2.90 -18.04 -13.37
C PHE A 68 -3.16 -16.56 -13.05
N LYS A 69 -2.08 -15.78 -12.97
CA LYS A 69 -2.17 -14.36 -12.65
C LYS A 69 -2.67 -13.57 -13.86
N HIS A 70 -3.87 -13.00 -13.73
CA HIS A 70 -4.42 -12.04 -14.68
C HIS A 70 -4.41 -10.64 -14.07
N VAL A 71 -4.16 -9.63 -14.90
CA VAL A 71 -4.09 -8.23 -14.47
C VAL A 71 -4.86 -7.37 -15.45
N ARG A 72 -5.71 -6.48 -14.94
CA ARG A 72 -6.36 -5.42 -15.72
C ARG A 72 -6.15 -4.06 -15.08
N ALA A 73 -6.07 -3.04 -15.92
CA ALA A 73 -5.97 -1.65 -15.47
C ALA A 73 -6.97 -0.79 -16.25
N ALA A 74 -7.59 0.16 -15.56
CA ALA A 74 -8.43 1.17 -16.16
C ALA A 74 -8.04 2.56 -15.66
N LEU A 75 -7.94 3.54 -16.58
CA LEU A 75 -7.70 4.93 -16.22
C LEU A 75 -9.00 5.52 -15.67
N MET A 76 -8.96 5.99 -14.43
CA MET A 76 -10.07 6.74 -13.83
C MET A 76 -10.25 8.05 -14.61
N ARG A 77 -11.42 8.24 -15.19
CA ARG A 77 -11.82 9.50 -15.81
C ARG A 77 -12.74 10.22 -14.84
N ASP A 78 -12.42 11.48 -14.54
CA ASP A 78 -13.33 12.34 -13.80
C ASP A 78 -14.57 12.60 -14.67
N VAL A 79 -15.59 11.78 -14.50
CA VAL A 79 -16.93 12.07 -15.03
C VAL A 79 -17.74 12.59 -13.87
N ALA A 80 -18.07 13.87 -13.91
CA ALA A 80 -18.84 14.53 -12.85
C ALA A 80 -20.10 13.71 -12.50
N GLY A 81 -20.12 13.16 -11.30
CA GLY A 81 -21.34 12.64 -10.66
C GLY A 81 -21.65 11.16 -10.84
N SER A 82 -20.77 10.31 -11.37
CA SER A 82 -21.03 8.88 -11.48
C SER A 82 -19.89 8.05 -10.89
N THR A 83 -20.25 7.08 -10.07
CA THR A 83 -19.40 5.93 -9.70
C THR A 83 -18.94 5.30 -10.99
N THR A 84 -17.68 5.32 -11.21
CA THR A 84 -17.08 5.31 -12.53
C THR A 84 -17.26 3.97 -13.21
N PRO A 85 -17.65 3.94 -14.50
CA PRO A 85 -17.73 2.72 -15.32
C PRO A 85 -16.48 1.82 -15.22
N GLN A 86 -15.34 2.42 -14.81
CA GLN A 86 -14.08 1.71 -14.65
C GLN A 86 -14.06 0.82 -13.37
N VAL A 87 -14.70 1.23 -12.29
CA VAL A 87 -14.85 0.41 -11.07
C VAL A 87 -15.68 -0.82 -11.41
N GLU A 88 -16.84 -0.63 -12.05
CA GLU A 88 -17.69 -1.73 -12.53
C GLU A 88 -16.93 -2.68 -13.46
N THR A 89 -16.19 -2.12 -14.42
CA THR A 89 -15.43 -2.91 -15.40
C THR A 89 -14.36 -3.78 -14.72
N ILE A 90 -13.63 -3.24 -13.74
CA ILE A 90 -12.55 -3.98 -13.06
C ILE A 90 -13.14 -4.99 -12.08
N PHE A 91 -14.08 -4.59 -11.22
CA PHE A 91 -14.64 -5.49 -10.21
C PHE A 91 -15.56 -6.55 -10.83
N GLY A 92 -16.35 -6.21 -11.85
CA GLY A 92 -17.15 -7.19 -12.59
C GLY A 92 -16.28 -8.25 -13.29
N TRP A 93 -15.16 -7.81 -13.89
CA TRP A 93 -14.18 -8.76 -14.43
C TRP A 93 -13.53 -9.63 -13.32
N MET A 94 -13.16 -9.05 -12.19
CA MET A 94 -12.59 -9.82 -11.08
C MET A 94 -13.58 -10.84 -10.55
N ALA A 95 -14.85 -10.48 -10.42
CA ALA A 95 -15.92 -11.38 -9.99
C ALA A 95 -16.11 -12.55 -10.97
N GLN A 96 -16.07 -12.31 -12.28
CA GLN A 96 -16.12 -13.37 -13.28
C GLN A 96 -14.94 -14.33 -13.15
N GLU A 97 -13.70 -13.81 -13.07
CA GLU A 97 -12.49 -14.60 -12.88
C GLU A 97 -12.53 -15.46 -11.60
N VAL A 98 -13.05 -14.89 -10.51
CA VAL A 98 -13.23 -15.61 -9.24
C VAL A 98 -14.25 -16.73 -9.41
N SER A 99 -15.41 -16.46 -10.01
CA SER A 99 -16.46 -17.45 -10.22
C SER A 99 -15.97 -18.65 -11.04
N GLU A 100 -15.25 -18.39 -12.14
CA GLU A 100 -14.69 -19.44 -12.99
C GLU A 100 -13.68 -20.34 -12.25
N ARG A 101 -12.90 -19.78 -11.32
CA ARG A 101 -11.89 -20.52 -10.54
C ARG A 101 -12.46 -21.22 -9.32
N ALA A 102 -13.42 -20.60 -8.68
CA ALA A 102 -14.00 -21.08 -7.43
C ALA A 102 -14.81 -22.36 -7.62
N MET A 103 -15.51 -22.51 -8.75
CA MET A 103 -16.21 -23.74 -9.09
C MET A 103 -15.28 -24.97 -9.12
N ALA A 104 -13.98 -24.76 -9.31
CA ALA A 104 -13.00 -25.85 -9.42
C ALA A 104 -12.28 -26.22 -8.11
N ALA A 105 -12.25 -25.35 -7.06
CA ALA A 105 -11.23 -25.51 -6.05
C ALA A 105 -11.65 -25.45 -4.58
N GLN A 106 -12.87 -25.03 -4.21
CA GLN A 106 -13.31 -24.84 -2.79
C GLN A 106 -12.26 -24.12 -1.89
N ARG A 107 -11.55 -23.15 -2.44
CA ARG A 107 -10.51 -22.42 -1.73
C ARG A 107 -11.07 -21.12 -1.13
N PRO A 108 -10.56 -20.67 0.02
CA PRO A 108 -10.95 -19.37 0.59
C PRO A 108 -10.59 -18.24 -0.38
N LEU A 109 -11.44 -17.22 -0.44
CA LEU A 109 -11.19 -16.02 -1.24
C LEU A 109 -10.55 -14.96 -0.37
N VAL A 110 -9.42 -14.43 -0.81
CA VAL A 110 -8.75 -13.29 -0.16
C VAL A 110 -8.94 -12.04 -1.01
N LEU A 111 -9.57 -11.03 -0.43
CA LEU A 111 -9.71 -9.70 -1.01
C LEU A 111 -8.68 -8.76 -0.37
N LEU A 112 -7.66 -8.40 -1.12
CA LEU A 112 -6.53 -7.60 -0.65
C LEU A 112 -6.54 -6.22 -1.31
N MET A 113 -6.70 -5.14 -0.52
CA MET A 113 -6.79 -3.76 -1.03
C MET A 113 -6.05 -2.74 -0.16
N ASP A 114 -5.88 -1.53 -0.70
CA ASP A 114 -5.11 -0.42 -0.09
C ASP A 114 -5.85 0.37 1.01
N GLY A 115 -7.11 0.03 1.28
CA GLY A 115 -7.90 0.65 2.35
C GLY A 115 -8.74 1.84 1.90
N GLN A 116 -8.92 2.08 0.61
CA GLN A 116 -9.87 3.07 0.10
C GLN A 116 -11.30 2.52 0.26
N GLU A 117 -12.13 3.18 1.09
CA GLU A 117 -13.46 2.72 1.47
C GLU A 117 -14.39 2.48 0.26
N SER A 118 -14.36 3.37 -0.73
CA SER A 118 -15.16 3.20 -1.95
C SER A 118 -14.80 1.94 -2.74
N LEU A 119 -13.54 1.51 -2.71
CA LEU A 119 -13.12 0.26 -3.35
C LEU A 119 -13.54 -0.98 -2.54
N TRP A 120 -13.55 -0.90 -1.20
CA TRP A 120 -14.08 -1.95 -0.36
C TRP A 120 -15.57 -2.18 -0.62
N ASN A 121 -16.35 -1.11 -0.66
CA ASN A 121 -17.78 -1.18 -0.94
C ASN A 121 -18.04 -1.79 -2.33
N ALA A 122 -17.33 -1.34 -3.37
CA ALA A 122 -17.42 -1.91 -4.69
C ALA A 122 -16.99 -3.39 -4.71
N GLY A 123 -15.89 -3.74 -4.05
CA GLY A 123 -15.41 -5.13 -3.97
C GLY A 123 -16.45 -6.08 -3.40
N LEU A 124 -17.11 -5.69 -2.33
CA LEU A 124 -18.17 -6.49 -1.70
C LEU A 124 -19.46 -6.55 -2.54
N GLU A 125 -19.81 -5.46 -3.25
CA GLU A 125 -20.98 -5.41 -4.13
C GLU A 125 -20.85 -6.35 -5.33
N TYR A 126 -19.65 -6.46 -5.93
CA TYR A 126 -19.42 -7.27 -7.12
C TYR A 126 -19.03 -8.72 -6.83
N LEU A 127 -18.58 -9.03 -5.61
CA LEU A 127 -18.29 -10.42 -5.27
C LEU A 127 -19.57 -11.23 -5.27
N PRO A 128 -19.56 -12.41 -5.92
CA PRO A 128 -20.74 -13.26 -5.92
C PRO A 128 -21.10 -13.68 -4.49
N GLU A 129 -22.35 -13.49 -4.10
CA GLU A 129 -22.89 -13.86 -2.76
C GLU A 129 -22.78 -15.38 -2.47
N GLN A 130 -22.26 -16.14 -3.40
CA GLN A 130 -22.27 -17.60 -3.35
C GLN A 130 -21.04 -18.17 -2.64
N HIS A 131 -21.24 -18.60 -1.40
CA HIS A 131 -20.54 -19.73 -0.79
C HIS A 131 -19.04 -19.59 -0.50
N PHE A 132 -18.46 -18.40 -0.49
CA PHE A 132 -17.05 -18.22 -0.13
C PHE A 132 -16.92 -17.46 1.19
N GLU A 133 -16.13 -18.00 2.08
CA GLU A 133 -15.57 -17.20 3.16
C GLU A 133 -14.58 -16.21 2.55
N VAL A 134 -14.93 -14.92 2.57
CA VAL A 134 -14.09 -13.84 2.05
C VAL A 134 -13.26 -13.27 3.18
N ALA A 135 -11.94 -13.43 3.10
CA ALA A 135 -11.02 -12.75 3.99
C ALA A 135 -10.68 -11.36 3.41
N GLU A 136 -11.20 -10.32 4.04
CA GLU A 136 -10.86 -8.93 3.70
C GLU A 136 -9.55 -8.56 4.39
N ILE A 137 -8.52 -8.21 3.61
CA ILE A 137 -7.18 -7.91 4.13
C ILE A 137 -6.71 -6.55 3.64
N LEU A 138 -6.38 -5.65 4.57
CA LEU A 138 -5.69 -4.42 4.23
C LEU A 138 -4.25 -4.73 3.79
N ASP A 139 -3.82 -4.17 2.65
CA ASP A 139 -2.44 -4.33 2.18
C ASP A 139 -1.46 -3.82 3.25
N LEU A 140 -0.60 -4.73 3.73
CA LEU A 140 0.37 -4.43 4.78
C LEU A 140 1.32 -3.28 4.39
N LEU A 141 1.74 -3.21 3.12
CA LEU A 141 2.65 -2.14 2.68
C LEU A 141 1.98 -0.77 2.77
N HIS A 142 0.67 -0.73 2.53
CA HIS A 142 -0.12 0.48 2.70
C HIS A 142 -0.20 0.88 4.18
N ALA A 143 -0.51 -0.07 5.07
CA ALA A 143 -0.48 0.16 6.52
C ALA A 143 0.91 0.63 6.99
N VAL A 144 2.00 0.00 6.53
CA VAL A 144 3.39 0.40 6.83
C VAL A 144 3.66 1.82 6.37
N SER A 145 3.10 2.26 5.23
CA SER A 145 3.26 3.63 4.75
C SER A 145 2.69 4.67 5.73
N TYR A 146 1.57 4.37 6.38
CA TYR A 146 1.00 5.23 7.43
C TYR A 146 1.83 5.23 8.71
N ILE A 147 2.44 4.10 9.06
CA ILE A 147 3.38 4.06 10.19
C ILE A 147 4.64 4.90 9.91
N TRP A 148 5.14 4.92 8.66
CA TRP A 148 6.21 5.84 8.27
C TRP A 148 5.78 7.31 8.37
N LYS A 149 4.56 7.67 7.91
CA LYS A 149 4.03 9.03 8.11
C LYS A 149 4.02 9.39 9.60
N ALA A 150 3.54 8.49 10.46
CA ALA A 150 3.57 8.70 11.91
C ALA A 150 5.00 8.84 12.45
N ALA A 151 5.96 8.04 11.97
CA ALA A 151 7.36 8.14 12.41
C ALA A 151 7.95 9.54 12.15
N HIS A 152 7.63 10.15 11.00
CA HIS A 152 8.11 11.49 10.63
C HIS A 152 7.50 12.63 11.46
N LEU A 153 6.40 12.40 12.15
CA LEU A 153 5.88 13.34 13.15
C LEU A 153 6.74 13.38 14.43
N PHE A 154 7.45 12.30 14.71
CA PHE A 154 8.19 12.12 15.97
C PHE A 154 9.70 12.10 15.81
N HIS A 155 10.20 11.74 14.63
CA HIS A 155 11.63 11.52 14.41
C HIS A 155 12.07 12.17 13.09
N PRO A 156 13.32 12.63 13.00
CA PRO A 156 13.87 13.11 11.73
C PRO A 156 13.81 12.03 10.64
N SER A 157 13.53 12.46 9.41
CA SER A 157 13.54 11.59 8.25
C SER A 157 14.91 10.93 8.07
N GLY A 158 14.94 9.66 7.64
CA GLY A 158 16.18 8.89 7.45
C GLY A 158 16.91 8.49 8.74
N SER A 159 16.41 8.85 9.93
CA SER A 159 17.09 8.52 11.19
C SER A 159 16.90 7.05 11.59
N GLY A 160 17.94 6.46 12.20
CA GLY A 160 17.83 5.14 12.82
C GLY A 160 16.75 5.05 13.91
N ALA A 161 16.39 6.19 14.53
CA ALA A 161 15.29 6.28 15.50
C ALA A 161 13.93 6.09 14.81
N ALA A 162 13.72 6.69 13.63
CA ALA A 162 12.51 6.48 12.82
C ALA A 162 12.39 5.02 12.40
N LEU A 163 13.47 4.40 11.93
CA LEU A 163 13.48 2.99 11.53
C LEU A 163 13.11 2.06 12.69
N ARG A 164 13.73 2.24 13.86
CA ARG A 164 13.41 1.44 15.07
C ARG A 164 11.96 1.65 15.49
N PHE A 165 11.45 2.87 15.41
CA PHE A 165 10.06 3.17 15.70
C PHE A 165 9.13 2.42 14.77
N VAL A 166 9.34 2.50 13.44
CA VAL A 166 8.51 1.82 12.44
C VAL A 166 8.55 0.31 12.66
N ARG A 167 9.73 -0.29 12.78
CA ARG A 167 9.87 -1.73 13.05
C ARG A 167 9.05 -2.17 14.29
N LYS A 168 9.10 -1.39 15.36
CA LYS A 168 8.34 -1.67 16.61
C LYS A 168 6.83 -1.60 16.40
N GLN A 169 6.33 -0.58 15.68
CA GLN A 169 4.89 -0.44 15.46
C GLN A 169 4.37 -1.47 14.46
N VAL A 170 5.12 -1.74 13.40
CA VAL A 170 4.77 -2.79 12.42
C VAL A 170 4.73 -4.17 13.09
N LYS A 171 5.67 -4.49 14.01
CA LYS A 171 5.58 -5.73 14.79
C LYS A 171 4.27 -5.85 15.54
N ARG A 172 3.80 -4.78 16.17
CA ARG A 172 2.51 -4.77 16.89
C ARG A 172 1.32 -4.96 15.95
N ILE A 173 1.36 -4.32 14.78
CA ILE A 173 0.33 -4.49 13.74
C ILE A 173 0.26 -5.95 13.30
N LEU A 174 1.41 -6.58 13.05
CA LEU A 174 1.50 -7.99 12.66
C LEU A 174 1.03 -8.96 13.76
N LEU A 175 1.01 -8.52 15.00
CA LEU A 175 0.46 -9.25 16.16
C LEU A 175 -1.02 -8.91 16.44
N GLY A 176 -1.73 -8.25 15.52
CA GLY A 176 -3.13 -7.86 15.71
C GLY A 176 -3.36 -6.70 16.71
N GLU A 177 -2.29 -6.04 17.19
CA GLU A 177 -2.36 -5.04 18.26
C GLU A 177 -2.62 -3.60 17.72
N VAL A 178 -3.47 -3.41 16.72
CA VAL A 178 -3.71 -2.10 16.05
C VAL A 178 -4.14 -1.03 17.05
N GLU A 179 -5.09 -1.34 17.93
CA GLU A 179 -5.57 -0.39 18.95
C GLU A 179 -4.46 0.02 19.95
N ARG A 180 -3.54 -0.87 20.22
CA ARG A 180 -2.37 -0.57 21.08
C ARG A 180 -1.40 0.38 20.35
N VAL A 181 -1.27 0.24 19.04
CA VAL A 181 -0.50 1.19 18.20
C VAL A 181 -1.14 2.58 18.27
N ILE A 182 -2.44 2.71 17.99
CA ILE A 182 -3.16 3.98 18.04
C ILE A 182 -3.00 4.67 19.40
N ARG A 183 -3.23 3.94 20.49
CA ARG A 183 -3.05 4.48 21.86
C ARG A 183 -1.61 4.93 22.13
N SER A 184 -0.63 4.18 21.62
CA SER A 184 0.79 4.52 21.77
C SER A 184 1.13 5.81 21.02
N LEU A 185 0.63 5.99 19.80
CA LEU A 185 0.83 7.18 18.99
C LEU A 185 0.27 8.44 19.67
N ARG A 186 -0.97 8.39 20.14
CA ARG A 186 -1.61 9.49 20.86
C ARG A 186 -0.87 9.87 22.14
N ARG A 187 -0.46 8.87 22.92
CA ARG A 187 0.34 9.10 24.14
C ARG A 187 1.67 9.77 23.85
N MET A 188 2.32 9.39 22.73
CA MET A 188 3.58 10.03 22.31
C MET A 188 3.34 11.48 21.89
N ALA A 189 2.25 11.79 21.20
CA ALA A 189 1.88 13.13 20.78
C ALA A 189 1.72 14.07 21.98
N THR A 190 0.98 13.62 23.00
CA THR A 190 0.80 14.37 24.26
C THR A 190 2.14 14.61 24.97
N ARG A 191 2.99 13.58 25.07
CA ARG A 191 4.29 13.68 25.76
C ARG A 191 5.30 14.58 25.06
N ARG A 192 5.18 14.74 23.73
CA ARG A 192 6.08 15.56 22.91
C ARG A 192 5.48 16.90 22.51
N GLU A 193 4.31 17.22 23.00
CA GLU A 193 3.59 18.48 22.76
C GLU A 193 3.58 18.84 21.27
N LEU A 194 3.10 17.92 20.44
CA LEU A 194 3.05 18.16 19.01
C LEU A 194 2.23 19.41 18.69
N SER A 195 2.67 20.17 17.69
CA SER A 195 1.93 21.33 17.18
C SER A 195 0.57 20.91 16.62
N LYS A 196 -0.38 21.86 16.53
CA LYS A 196 -1.75 21.61 16.07
C LYS A 196 -1.79 20.86 14.73
N ASN A 197 -1.04 21.32 13.73
CA ASN A 197 -1.01 20.68 12.40
C ASN A 197 -0.52 19.23 12.47
N ARG A 198 0.54 18.95 13.27
CA ARG A 198 1.02 17.58 13.45
C ARG A 198 0.04 16.69 14.20
N LEU A 199 -0.77 17.27 15.11
CA LEU A 199 -1.85 16.54 15.77
C LEU A 199 -2.96 16.18 14.78
N GLU A 200 -3.33 17.09 13.88
CA GLU A 200 -4.30 16.84 12.82
C GLU A 200 -3.82 15.70 11.88
N ASP A 201 -2.55 15.75 11.44
CA ASP A 201 -1.94 14.67 10.66
C ASP A 201 -1.95 13.34 11.41
N LEU A 202 -1.66 13.35 12.72
CA LEU A 202 -1.67 12.15 13.53
C LEU A 202 -3.08 11.56 13.66
N GLU A 203 -4.10 12.40 13.86
CA GLU A 203 -5.48 11.92 13.95
C GLU A 203 -5.98 11.35 12.62
N GLN A 204 -5.56 11.87 11.48
CA GLN A 204 -5.82 11.25 10.17
C GLN A 204 -5.21 9.85 10.08
N ILE A 205 -3.95 9.67 10.53
CA ILE A 205 -3.29 8.37 10.57
C ILE A 205 -4.03 7.41 11.51
N CYS A 206 -4.37 7.87 12.72
CA CYS A 206 -5.10 7.07 13.70
C CYS A 206 -6.51 6.70 13.21
N GLY A 207 -7.18 7.61 12.52
CA GLY A 207 -8.48 7.39 11.88
C GLY A 207 -8.38 6.29 10.82
N TYR A 208 -7.40 6.39 9.92
CA TYR A 208 -7.16 5.37 8.89
C TYR A 208 -6.93 3.98 9.50
N LEU A 209 -6.06 3.87 10.50
CA LEU A 209 -5.78 2.59 11.17
C LEU A 209 -7.04 2.03 11.86
N ARG A 210 -7.85 2.88 12.49
CA ARG A 210 -9.09 2.46 13.16
C ARG A 210 -10.15 1.99 12.17
N ASN A 211 -10.35 2.73 11.09
CA ASN A 211 -11.36 2.39 10.08
C ASN A 211 -11.06 1.06 9.38
N ASN A 212 -9.78 0.67 9.33
CA ASN A 212 -9.35 -0.58 8.72
C ASN A 212 -8.99 -1.68 9.75
N ALA A 213 -9.23 -1.48 11.05
CA ALA A 213 -8.77 -2.39 12.09
C ALA A 213 -9.30 -3.83 11.92
N SER A 214 -10.54 -4.00 11.47
CA SER A 214 -11.14 -5.31 11.19
C SER A 214 -10.45 -6.08 10.04
N ARG A 215 -9.72 -5.38 9.18
CA ARG A 215 -8.99 -5.94 8.03
C ARG A 215 -7.49 -6.08 8.32
N MET A 216 -7.09 -5.96 9.58
CA MET A 216 -5.70 -5.96 10.03
C MET A 216 -5.41 -7.07 11.07
N ALA A 217 -6.16 -8.17 11.05
CA ALA A 217 -5.91 -9.38 11.85
C ALA A 217 -4.75 -10.20 11.23
N TYR A 218 -3.59 -9.56 11.09
CA TYR A 218 -2.46 -10.16 10.37
C TYR A 218 -1.89 -11.41 11.05
N ASP A 219 -1.99 -11.53 12.35
CA ASP A 219 -1.65 -12.73 13.11
C ASP A 219 -2.48 -13.94 12.65
N GLU A 220 -3.79 -13.78 12.49
CA GLU A 220 -4.70 -14.80 11.98
C GLU A 220 -4.41 -15.10 10.49
N TYR A 221 -4.22 -14.07 9.67
CA TYR A 221 -3.95 -14.24 8.23
C TYR A 221 -2.62 -14.96 7.98
N LEU A 222 -1.59 -14.68 8.78
CA LEU A 222 -0.30 -15.34 8.69
C LEU A 222 -0.40 -16.81 9.12
N ALA A 223 -1.19 -17.11 10.17
CA ALA A 223 -1.46 -18.47 10.64
C ALA A 223 -2.28 -19.27 9.62
N ALA A 224 -3.17 -18.62 8.86
CA ALA A 224 -3.91 -19.22 7.76
C ALA A 224 -3.08 -19.33 6.45
N GLY A 225 -1.90 -18.72 6.40
CA GLY A 225 -1.03 -18.70 5.22
C GLY A 225 -1.49 -17.75 4.12
N TYR A 226 -2.37 -16.79 4.41
CA TYR A 226 -2.90 -15.85 3.41
C TYR A 226 -1.86 -14.82 2.95
N PRO A 227 -1.96 -14.33 1.70
CA PRO A 227 -1.18 -13.19 1.25
C PRO A 227 -1.65 -11.92 2.01
N ILE A 228 -0.71 -11.13 2.53
CA ILE A 228 -0.99 -9.91 3.28
C ILE A 228 -0.50 -8.64 2.60
N ALA A 229 0.05 -8.76 1.40
CA ALA A 229 0.52 -7.64 0.61
C ALA A 229 0.41 -7.93 -0.89
N SER A 230 0.04 -6.93 -1.68
CA SER A 230 -0.19 -7.03 -3.14
C SER A 230 1.08 -7.19 -3.96
N GLY A 231 2.23 -6.82 -3.41
CA GLY A 231 3.55 -6.99 -4.03
C GLY A 231 4.28 -8.23 -3.55
N VAL A 232 5.26 -8.70 -4.34
CA VAL A 232 6.24 -9.64 -3.81
C VAL A 232 6.99 -8.90 -2.70
N ILE A 233 6.82 -9.34 -1.45
CA ILE A 233 7.38 -8.66 -0.26
C ILE A 233 8.86 -8.32 -0.45
N GLU A 234 9.62 -9.16 -1.14
CA GLU A 234 11.04 -8.93 -1.44
C GLU A 234 11.30 -7.78 -2.44
N GLY A 235 10.42 -7.58 -3.43
CA GLY A 235 10.53 -6.46 -4.40
C GLY A 235 10.04 -5.14 -3.83
N ALA A 236 8.96 -5.18 -3.05
CA ALA A 236 8.37 -3.99 -2.44
C ALA A 236 9.20 -3.43 -1.27
N CYS A 237 9.91 -4.29 -0.54
CA CYS A 237 10.84 -3.86 0.52
C CYS A 237 11.98 -2.99 -0.02
N ARG A 238 12.48 -3.31 -1.21
CA ARG A 238 13.48 -2.46 -1.88
C ARG A 238 12.96 -1.06 -2.15
N THR A 239 11.71 -0.94 -2.59
CA THR A 239 11.14 0.35 -3.03
C THR A 239 10.57 1.15 -1.86
N VAL A 240 9.85 0.53 -0.92
CA VAL A 240 9.16 1.25 0.17
C VAL A 240 10.11 1.63 1.30
N VAL A 241 11.10 0.81 1.61
CA VAL A 241 12.07 1.11 2.68
C VAL A 241 13.24 1.94 2.15
N ASN A 242 13.86 1.54 1.04
CA ASN A 242 15.04 2.21 0.50
C ASN A 242 14.69 3.56 -0.17
N ASP A 243 13.66 3.63 -1.03
CA ASP A 243 13.28 4.88 -1.69
C ASP A 243 12.87 5.97 -0.70
N ARG A 244 12.26 5.62 0.43
CA ARG A 244 11.90 6.61 1.45
C ARG A 244 13.03 6.96 2.39
N MET A 245 14.02 6.09 2.53
CA MET A 245 15.26 6.43 3.24
C MET A 245 16.21 7.27 2.38
N GLU A 246 16.25 7.04 1.06
CA GLU A 246 17.14 7.73 0.12
C GLU A 246 16.55 9.05 -0.39
N ARG A 247 15.24 9.14 -0.65
CA ARG A 247 14.58 10.37 -1.14
C ARG A 247 14.41 11.47 -0.10
N SER A 248 14.57 11.16 1.18
CA SER A 248 14.59 12.20 2.23
C SER A 248 15.91 13.00 2.29
N GLY A 249 16.87 12.70 1.45
CA GLY A 249 18.13 13.42 1.29
C GLY A 249 18.16 14.42 0.14
N MET A 250 17.06 14.65 -0.57
CA MET A 250 16.96 15.67 -1.63
C MET A 250 16.03 16.79 -1.17
N SER A 251 16.60 17.76 -0.47
CA SER A 251 16.07 19.11 -0.28
C SER A 251 16.56 20.00 -1.41
#